data_204560abcd365ae99673a746e4fe92b8
#
_entry.id   204560abcd365ae99673a746e4fe92b8
#
_cell.length_a   1.000
_cell.length_b   1.000
_cell.length_c   1.000
_cell.angle_alpha   90.00
_cell.angle_beta   90.00
_cell.angle_gamma   90.00
#
_symmetry.space_group_name_H-M   'P 1'
#
loop_
_entity.id
_entity.type
_entity.pdbx_description
1 polymer ?
#
loop_
_entity_poly.entity_id
_entity_poly.type
_entity_poly.pdbx_seq_one_letter_code
_entity_poly.pdbx_strand_id
1 'polypeptide(L)'
;MREVYGVGDFRYEYVEGWGKLPEGIRYLECPGVAVDGQDNVYVLTRGDHPIMVFDREGSYQGSFGQTYFSDRTHGLYIAHDNSLLVADDGIHTIQKFSTDGTQMMELGARNQPSERWGGEPFNRPTSAAIMPSNGDIYVSDGYGNSRIHVYTGTGEYKHSWGSPGIDAGQFIRPHNIAVDDNDTVYVVDRECHRIQLFDPQGNFITMWNNIHRPDAMVLWQDHIYVGELNGMGGVDDAPGLGHRVSIYDLKGNMVCRFGAAEEGEGPGQFIAPHGIAVDSHGDIYVAEVSYTIRGRHMDPPRELRSISKYRRVSS
;
A
#
# COMPACT_ATOMS: atom_id res chain seq x y z
N MET A 1 -4.28 16.11 -27.80
CA MET A 1 -3.30 16.23 -26.70
C MET A 1 -3.70 15.21 -25.66
N ARG A 2 -2.74 14.50 -25.08
CA ARG A 2 -3.03 13.61 -23.93
C ARG A 2 -3.42 14.48 -22.73
N GLU A 3 -4.33 13.99 -21.92
CA GLU A 3 -4.72 14.66 -20.68
C GLU A 3 -3.59 14.56 -19.67
N VAL A 4 -3.28 15.68 -19.00
CA VAL A 4 -2.23 15.77 -17.99
C VAL A 4 -2.88 15.96 -16.61
N TYR A 5 -2.52 15.12 -15.67
CA TYR A 5 -3.01 15.10 -14.29
C TYR A 5 -1.96 15.72 -13.36
N GLY A 6 -2.42 16.38 -12.28
CA GLY A 6 -1.55 17.02 -11.31
C GLY A 6 -1.13 18.44 -11.71
N VAL A 7 -0.19 19.02 -10.95
CA VAL A 7 0.21 20.43 -11.06
C VAL A 7 1.72 20.61 -10.81
N GLY A 8 2.28 21.72 -11.28
CA GLY A 8 3.69 22.08 -11.05
C GLY A 8 4.65 21.02 -11.61
N ASP A 9 5.58 20.58 -10.76
CA ASP A 9 6.55 19.53 -11.09
C ASP A 9 5.97 18.11 -10.99
N PHE A 10 4.73 17.98 -10.49
CA PHE A 10 4.00 16.73 -10.31
C PHE A 10 2.92 16.59 -11.39
N ARG A 11 3.35 16.47 -12.64
CA ARG A 11 2.46 16.32 -13.81
C ARG A 11 2.63 14.94 -14.41
N TYR A 12 1.51 14.30 -14.76
CA TYR A 12 1.47 12.91 -15.17
C TYR A 12 0.56 12.70 -16.36
N GLU A 13 0.93 11.78 -17.24
CA GLU A 13 0.07 11.24 -18.30
C GLU A 13 -0.30 9.80 -17.97
N TYR A 14 -1.57 9.44 -18.14
CA TYR A 14 -2.02 8.05 -18.01
C TYR A 14 -1.41 7.19 -19.12
N VAL A 15 -0.88 6.02 -18.76
CA VAL A 15 -0.31 5.03 -19.70
C VAL A 15 -1.36 3.96 -19.97
N GLU A 16 -2.04 4.08 -21.10
CA GLU A 16 -3.09 3.16 -21.51
C GLU A 16 -2.53 1.75 -21.74
N GLY A 17 -3.19 0.74 -21.15
CA GLY A 17 -2.88 -0.67 -21.36
C GLY A 17 -1.55 -1.11 -20.75
N TRP A 18 -1.00 -0.40 -19.77
CA TRP A 18 0.13 -0.88 -18.99
C TRP A 18 -0.25 -2.17 -18.22
N GLY A 19 0.68 -3.13 -18.12
CA GLY A 19 0.46 -4.36 -17.35
C GLY A 19 -0.42 -5.37 -18.08
N LYS A 20 -0.28 -5.54 -19.40
CA LYS A 20 -1.00 -6.56 -20.16
C LYS A 20 -0.60 -7.95 -19.72
N LEU A 21 -1.59 -8.76 -19.40
CA LEU A 21 -1.42 -10.15 -19.00
C LEU A 21 -1.48 -11.11 -20.19
N PRO A 22 -0.74 -12.23 -20.14
CA PRO A 22 -0.93 -13.35 -21.05
C PRO A 22 -2.36 -13.90 -20.97
N GLU A 23 -2.79 -14.60 -22.03
CA GLU A 23 -4.08 -15.25 -22.08
C GLU A 23 -4.25 -16.25 -20.91
N GLY A 24 -5.40 -16.22 -20.24
CA GLY A 24 -5.73 -17.08 -19.11
C GLY A 24 -5.22 -16.59 -17.75
N ILE A 25 -4.38 -15.56 -17.68
CA ILE A 25 -3.96 -14.94 -16.43
C ILE A 25 -4.81 -13.69 -16.16
N ARG A 26 -5.17 -13.46 -14.91
CA ARG A 26 -5.96 -12.29 -14.48
C ARG A 26 -5.50 -11.76 -13.14
N TYR A 27 -5.77 -10.50 -12.90
CA TYR A 27 -5.47 -9.85 -11.61
C TYR A 27 -6.47 -10.23 -10.52
N LEU A 28 -7.74 -10.37 -10.83
CA LEU A 28 -8.91 -10.23 -9.97
C LEU A 28 -8.97 -8.83 -9.35
N GLU A 29 -8.02 -8.51 -8.49
CA GLU A 29 -7.73 -7.17 -7.95
C GLU A 29 -6.31 -7.11 -7.39
N CYS A 30 -5.79 -5.89 -7.19
CA CYS A 30 -4.42 -5.66 -6.80
C CYS A 30 -4.34 -4.88 -5.48
N PRO A 31 -4.10 -5.53 -4.32
CA PRO A 31 -3.97 -4.81 -3.06
C PRO A 31 -2.62 -4.10 -2.87
N GLY A 32 -1.60 -4.42 -3.65
CA GLY A 32 -0.27 -3.82 -3.50
C GLY A 32 0.52 -3.73 -4.79
N VAL A 33 1.44 -2.80 -4.83
CA VAL A 33 2.44 -2.63 -5.89
C VAL A 33 3.74 -2.12 -5.28
N ALA A 34 4.88 -2.59 -5.78
CA ALA A 34 6.22 -2.13 -5.39
C ALA A 34 7.14 -2.10 -6.62
N VAL A 35 8.20 -1.29 -6.57
CA VAL A 35 9.18 -1.15 -7.66
C VAL A 35 10.58 -1.34 -7.08
N ASP A 36 11.40 -2.18 -7.72
CA ASP A 36 12.79 -2.41 -7.30
C ASP A 36 13.76 -1.37 -7.88
N GLY A 37 15.02 -1.46 -7.47
CA GLY A 37 16.07 -0.55 -7.93
C GLY A 37 16.43 -0.68 -9.41
N GLN A 38 15.89 -1.65 -10.14
CA GLN A 38 16.00 -1.85 -11.59
C GLN A 38 14.74 -1.48 -12.36
N ASP A 39 13.76 -0.86 -11.68
CA ASP A 39 12.44 -0.50 -12.21
C ASP A 39 11.57 -1.71 -12.62
N ASN A 40 11.85 -2.91 -12.08
CA ASN A 40 10.87 -4.00 -12.16
C ASN A 40 9.71 -3.72 -11.21
N VAL A 41 8.50 -3.95 -11.70
CA VAL A 41 7.26 -3.67 -10.96
C VAL A 41 6.65 -4.97 -10.48
N TYR A 42 6.51 -5.09 -9.16
CA TYR A 42 5.88 -6.22 -8.49
C TYR A 42 4.45 -5.84 -8.15
N VAL A 43 3.48 -6.59 -8.67
CA VAL A 43 2.06 -6.38 -8.44
C VAL A 43 1.52 -7.53 -7.60
N LEU A 44 1.09 -7.22 -6.38
CA LEU A 44 0.40 -8.17 -5.51
C LEU A 44 -1.04 -8.30 -5.98
N THR A 45 -1.55 -9.52 -6.09
CA THR A 45 -2.89 -9.80 -6.56
C THR A 45 -3.65 -10.74 -5.61
N ARG A 46 -4.97 -10.80 -5.75
CA ARG A 46 -5.84 -11.80 -5.10
C ARG A 46 -6.29 -12.90 -6.06
N GLY A 47 -5.69 -12.95 -7.25
CA GLY A 47 -5.87 -14.04 -8.23
C GLY A 47 -4.94 -15.21 -8.00
N ASP A 48 -4.90 -16.13 -8.98
CA ASP A 48 -4.12 -17.38 -8.91
C ASP A 48 -2.59 -17.15 -9.01
N HIS A 49 -2.17 -15.93 -9.30
CA HIS A 49 -0.77 -15.50 -9.44
C HIS A 49 -0.48 -14.36 -8.45
N PRO A 50 -0.21 -14.66 -7.17
CA PRO A 50 -0.20 -13.66 -6.10
C PRO A 50 0.80 -12.53 -6.26
N ILE A 51 2.00 -12.80 -6.76
CA ILE A 51 2.99 -11.75 -7.06
C ILE A 51 3.35 -11.87 -8.54
N MET A 52 2.94 -10.88 -9.31
CA MET A 52 3.27 -10.75 -10.74
C MET A 52 4.40 -9.75 -10.91
N VAL A 53 5.32 -10.04 -11.83
CA VAL A 53 6.47 -9.18 -12.13
C VAL A 53 6.35 -8.64 -13.55
N PHE A 54 6.55 -7.35 -13.70
CA PHE A 54 6.56 -6.63 -14.98
C PHE A 54 7.84 -5.82 -15.12
N ASP A 55 8.26 -5.58 -16.36
CA ASP A 55 9.21 -4.52 -16.61
C ASP A 55 8.51 -3.14 -16.52
N ARG A 56 9.29 -2.08 -16.57
CA ARG A 56 8.79 -0.70 -16.48
C ARG A 56 7.76 -0.38 -17.58
N GLU A 57 7.88 -0.99 -18.73
CA GLU A 57 7.00 -0.82 -19.90
C GLU A 57 5.69 -1.61 -19.77
N GLY A 58 5.59 -2.51 -18.80
CA GLY A 58 4.40 -3.32 -18.51
C GLY A 58 4.39 -4.66 -19.20
N SER A 59 5.53 -5.15 -19.67
CA SER A 59 5.65 -6.51 -20.19
C SER A 59 5.74 -7.49 -19.03
N TYR A 60 4.86 -8.50 -19.01
CA TYR A 60 4.84 -9.53 -18.00
C TYR A 60 6.10 -10.41 -18.05
N GLN A 61 6.81 -10.51 -16.92
CA GLN A 61 8.04 -11.27 -16.78
C GLN A 61 7.85 -12.62 -16.10
N GLY A 62 6.77 -12.79 -15.33
CA GLY A 62 6.47 -14.02 -14.59
C GLY A 62 5.68 -13.76 -13.32
N SER A 63 5.47 -14.81 -12.55
CA SER A 63 4.82 -14.72 -11.25
C SER A 63 5.31 -15.80 -10.29
N PHE A 64 5.15 -15.56 -9.00
CA PHE A 64 5.48 -16.52 -7.94
C PHE A 64 4.54 -16.37 -6.73
N GLY A 65 4.68 -17.23 -5.75
CA GLY A 65 3.95 -17.14 -4.48
C GLY A 65 2.68 -17.99 -4.38
N GLN A 66 2.34 -18.81 -5.39
CA GLN A 66 1.05 -19.53 -5.50
C GLN A 66 0.72 -20.44 -4.31
N THR A 67 1.73 -20.91 -3.56
CA THR A 67 1.52 -21.84 -2.43
C THR A 67 1.66 -21.17 -1.06
N TYR A 68 2.00 -19.88 -1.02
CA TYR A 68 2.33 -19.19 0.22
C TYR A 68 1.19 -18.36 0.79
N PHE A 69 0.27 -17.89 -0.05
CA PHE A 69 -0.72 -16.89 0.31
C PHE A 69 -2.14 -17.44 0.30
N SER A 70 -3.01 -16.74 1.04
CA SER A 70 -4.46 -16.87 0.92
C SER A 70 -5.00 -15.94 -0.19
N ASP A 71 -6.32 -15.95 -0.37
CA ASP A 71 -7.04 -14.99 -1.22
C ASP A 71 -7.15 -13.58 -0.61
N ARG A 72 -6.44 -13.34 0.50
CA ARG A 72 -6.47 -12.10 1.28
C ARG A 72 -5.09 -11.44 1.41
N THR A 73 -4.24 -11.61 0.41
CA THR A 73 -3.03 -10.79 0.30
C THR A 73 -3.39 -9.31 0.47
N HIS A 74 -2.53 -8.54 1.18
CA HIS A 74 -2.91 -7.20 1.58
C HIS A 74 -1.86 -6.12 1.28
N GLY A 75 -0.73 -6.10 1.97
CA GLY A 75 0.33 -5.11 1.77
C GLY A 75 1.53 -5.69 1.04
N LEU A 76 2.17 -4.89 0.20
CA LEU A 76 3.43 -5.21 -0.45
C LEU A 76 4.41 -4.06 -0.23
N TYR A 77 5.59 -4.38 0.26
CA TYR A 77 6.71 -3.46 0.43
C TYR A 77 7.97 -4.06 -0.18
N ILE A 78 8.84 -3.23 -0.75
CA ILE A 78 10.17 -3.63 -1.19
C ILE A 78 11.23 -2.84 -0.41
N ALA A 79 12.22 -3.55 0.10
CA ALA A 79 13.33 -2.97 0.85
C ALA A 79 14.50 -2.55 -0.05
N HIS A 80 15.42 -1.76 0.48
CA HIS A 80 16.64 -1.35 -0.23
C HIS A 80 17.53 -2.52 -0.68
N ASP A 81 17.44 -3.68 0.00
CA ASP A 81 18.11 -4.92 -0.40
C ASP A 81 17.35 -5.70 -1.48
N ASN A 82 16.30 -5.10 -2.04
CA ASN A 82 15.34 -5.70 -2.97
C ASN A 82 14.55 -6.88 -2.40
N SER A 83 14.56 -7.15 -1.09
CA SER A 83 13.65 -8.12 -0.50
C SER A 83 12.22 -7.56 -0.44
N LEU A 84 11.25 -8.45 -0.62
CA LEU A 84 9.82 -8.14 -0.58
C LEU A 84 9.24 -8.54 0.77
N LEU A 85 8.44 -7.66 1.38
CA LEU A 85 7.58 -8.02 2.50
C LEU A 85 6.13 -8.03 2.02
N VAL A 86 5.44 -9.13 2.30
CA VAL A 86 4.03 -9.30 1.93
C VAL A 86 3.21 -9.56 3.19
N ALA A 87 2.22 -8.72 3.43
CA ALA A 87 1.21 -8.96 4.44
C ALA A 87 0.08 -9.81 3.87
N ASP A 88 -0.33 -10.84 4.60
CA ASP A 88 -1.54 -11.62 4.31
C ASP A 88 -2.45 -11.60 5.54
N ASP A 89 -3.55 -10.86 5.43
CA ASP A 89 -4.48 -10.66 6.55
C ASP A 89 -5.43 -11.84 6.75
N GLY A 90 -5.49 -12.77 5.80
CA GLY A 90 -6.27 -13.99 5.88
C GLY A 90 -5.60 -15.07 6.73
N ILE A 91 -4.30 -15.21 6.60
CA ILE A 91 -3.51 -16.20 7.36
C ILE A 91 -2.68 -15.58 8.48
N HIS A 92 -2.81 -14.26 8.71
CA HIS A 92 -2.22 -13.52 9.83
C HIS A 92 -0.68 -13.53 9.84
N THR A 93 -0.04 -13.36 8.68
CA THR A 93 1.41 -13.42 8.55
C THR A 93 1.98 -12.22 7.78
N ILE A 94 3.26 -11.93 8.05
CA ILE A 94 4.15 -11.16 7.18
C ILE A 94 5.18 -12.12 6.62
N GLN A 95 5.34 -12.14 5.32
CA GLN A 95 6.28 -13.04 4.65
C GLN A 95 7.35 -12.23 3.91
N LYS A 96 8.62 -12.63 4.03
CA LYS A 96 9.75 -12.02 3.32
C LYS A 96 10.20 -12.94 2.19
N PHE A 97 10.38 -12.35 1.00
CA PHE A 97 10.86 -13.04 -0.21
C PHE A 97 12.05 -12.30 -0.81
N SER A 98 12.92 -13.04 -1.49
CA SER A 98 13.80 -12.47 -2.51
C SER A 98 13.03 -12.20 -3.80
N THR A 99 13.62 -11.41 -4.70
CA THR A 99 12.98 -11.06 -6.00
C THR A 99 12.83 -12.25 -6.96
N ASP A 100 13.56 -13.35 -6.73
CA ASP A 100 13.39 -14.60 -7.47
C ASP A 100 12.26 -15.51 -6.94
N GLY A 101 11.55 -15.07 -5.88
CA GLY A 101 10.42 -15.78 -5.28
C GLY A 101 10.80 -16.79 -4.19
N THR A 102 12.05 -16.79 -3.73
CA THR A 102 12.46 -17.63 -2.60
C THR A 102 11.98 -17.03 -1.28
N GLN A 103 11.18 -17.78 -0.50
CA GLN A 103 10.76 -17.36 0.82
C GLN A 103 11.96 -17.38 1.79
N MET A 104 12.22 -16.24 2.42
CA MET A 104 13.34 -16.04 3.35
C MET A 104 12.89 -16.10 4.82
N MET A 105 11.65 -15.64 5.11
CA MET A 105 11.13 -15.54 6.46
C MET A 105 9.60 -15.52 6.46
N GLU A 106 9.01 -16.00 7.56
CA GLU A 106 7.60 -15.80 7.89
C GLU A 106 7.50 -15.35 9.36
N LEU A 107 6.80 -14.23 9.60
CA LEU A 107 6.44 -13.73 10.92
C LEU A 107 4.96 -13.97 11.17
N GLY A 108 4.61 -14.27 12.43
CA GLY A 108 3.25 -14.62 12.83
C GLY A 108 3.01 -16.13 12.89
N ALA A 109 1.84 -16.51 13.34
CA ALA A 109 1.40 -17.91 13.44
C ALA A 109 0.31 -18.15 12.38
N ARG A 110 0.68 -18.84 11.30
CA ARG A 110 -0.21 -19.09 10.15
C ARG A 110 -1.55 -19.68 10.58
N ASN A 111 -2.66 -19.03 10.20
CA ASN A 111 -4.05 -19.39 10.56
C ASN A 111 -4.35 -19.41 12.07
N GLN A 112 -3.52 -18.74 12.88
CA GLN A 112 -3.70 -18.67 14.34
C GLN A 112 -3.65 -17.19 14.77
N PRO A 113 -4.76 -16.43 14.61
CA PRO A 113 -4.80 -15.04 15.04
C PRO A 113 -4.66 -14.93 16.55
N SER A 114 -3.98 -13.89 17.01
CA SER A 114 -4.07 -13.47 18.41
C SER A 114 -5.49 -13.03 18.76
N GLU A 115 -5.78 -12.84 20.05
CA GLU A 115 -7.05 -12.25 20.47
C GLU A 115 -7.18 -10.83 19.90
N ARG A 116 -8.35 -10.49 19.38
CA ARG A 116 -8.62 -9.16 18.85
C ARG A 116 -8.44 -8.10 19.93
N TRP A 117 -7.62 -7.09 19.64
CA TRP A 117 -7.20 -6.03 20.56
C TRP A 117 -6.42 -6.53 21.79
N GLY A 118 -5.98 -7.78 21.77
CA GLY A 118 -5.15 -8.37 22.82
C GLY A 118 -3.74 -7.80 22.90
N GLY A 119 -3.30 -7.13 21.84
CA GLY A 119 -1.96 -6.50 21.78
C GLY A 119 -0.85 -7.45 21.39
N GLU A 120 -1.15 -8.71 21.18
CA GLU A 120 -0.21 -9.73 20.68
C GLU A 120 -0.21 -9.81 19.15
N PRO A 121 0.91 -10.12 18.52
CA PRO A 121 1.00 -10.30 17.07
C PRO A 121 0.49 -11.71 16.66
N PHE A 122 -0.19 -11.82 15.56
CA PHE A 122 -0.86 -10.84 14.71
C PHE A 122 -2.35 -11.14 14.69
N ASN A 123 -3.17 -10.12 14.48
CA ASN A 123 -4.57 -10.33 14.13
C ASN A 123 -4.89 -9.49 12.88
N ARG A 124 -4.67 -10.07 11.70
CA ARG A 124 -4.89 -9.46 10.39
C ARG A 124 -3.96 -8.25 10.12
N PRO A 125 -2.63 -8.48 10.04
CA PRO A 125 -1.66 -7.44 9.71
C PRO A 125 -1.92 -6.87 8.32
N THR A 126 -1.66 -5.58 8.14
CA THR A 126 -2.01 -4.84 6.93
C THR A 126 -0.82 -4.49 6.06
N SER A 127 0.33 -4.17 6.65
CA SER A 127 1.55 -3.80 5.93
C SER A 127 2.79 -3.98 6.79
N ALA A 128 3.96 -3.92 6.16
CA ALA A 128 5.24 -3.90 6.86
C ALA A 128 6.24 -3.02 6.12
N ALA A 129 7.25 -2.50 6.84
CA ALA A 129 8.38 -1.77 6.29
C ALA A 129 9.66 -2.16 7.03
N ILE A 130 10.82 -1.95 6.39
CA ILE A 130 12.14 -2.20 6.98
C ILE A 130 12.80 -0.86 7.27
N MET A 131 13.34 -0.70 8.48
CA MET A 131 14.11 0.47 8.87
C MET A 131 15.47 0.44 8.16
N PRO A 132 15.83 1.47 7.39
CA PRO A 132 17.05 1.47 6.60
C PRO A 132 18.34 1.36 7.46
N SER A 133 18.37 2.01 8.63
CA SER A 133 19.57 2.11 9.45
C SER A 133 20.00 0.80 10.13
N ASN A 134 19.05 -0.10 10.45
CA ASN A 134 19.33 -1.27 11.28
C ASN A 134 18.66 -2.57 10.80
N GLY A 135 17.79 -2.50 9.79
CA GLY A 135 17.08 -3.66 9.24
C GLY A 135 15.88 -4.14 10.07
N ASP A 136 15.46 -3.43 11.11
CA ASP A 136 14.28 -3.79 11.91
C ASP A 136 13.00 -3.73 11.07
N ILE A 137 12.12 -4.70 11.31
CA ILE A 137 10.87 -4.85 10.58
C ILE A 137 9.72 -4.27 11.42
N TYR A 138 9.05 -3.27 10.88
CA TYR A 138 7.87 -2.62 11.47
C TYR A 138 6.61 -3.14 10.80
N VAL A 139 5.63 -3.59 11.57
CA VAL A 139 4.40 -4.21 11.06
C VAL A 139 3.20 -3.45 11.59
N SER A 140 2.33 -2.98 10.70
CA SER A 140 1.01 -2.48 11.06
C SER A 140 0.02 -3.65 11.20
N ASP A 141 -0.46 -3.91 12.42
CA ASP A 141 -1.45 -4.94 12.72
C ASP A 141 -2.83 -4.27 12.88
N GLY A 142 -3.39 -3.87 11.73
CA GLY A 142 -4.43 -2.85 11.69
C GLY A 142 -5.85 -3.35 11.76
N TYR A 143 -6.18 -4.53 11.24
CA TYR A 143 -7.57 -4.96 11.21
C TYR A 143 -8.07 -5.57 12.52
N GLY A 144 -7.18 -6.14 13.32
CA GLY A 144 -7.55 -6.80 14.56
C GLY A 144 -6.99 -6.18 15.83
N ASN A 145 -5.85 -5.49 15.77
CA ASN A 145 -5.13 -5.05 16.98
C ASN A 145 -4.94 -3.54 17.15
N SER A 146 -5.05 -2.72 16.10
CA SER A 146 -4.77 -1.27 16.17
C SER A 146 -3.37 -0.98 16.74
N ARG A 147 -2.34 -1.69 16.24
CA ARG A 147 -1.02 -1.74 16.85
C ARG A 147 0.10 -1.79 15.82
N ILE A 148 1.27 -1.34 16.22
CA ILE A 148 2.52 -1.52 15.45
C ILE A 148 3.41 -2.48 16.25
N HIS A 149 3.96 -3.50 15.58
CA HIS A 149 4.91 -4.44 16.14
C HIS A 149 6.28 -4.29 15.49
N VAL A 150 7.35 -4.45 16.26
CA VAL A 150 8.73 -4.33 15.78
C VAL A 150 9.48 -5.63 16.02
N TYR A 151 10.16 -6.06 14.98
CA TYR A 151 11.02 -7.24 14.97
C TYR A 151 12.44 -6.88 14.54
N THR A 152 13.41 -7.67 14.92
CA THR A 152 14.75 -7.58 14.30
C THR A 152 14.68 -8.01 12.83
N GLY A 153 15.69 -7.66 12.04
CA GLY A 153 15.83 -8.16 10.66
C GLY A 153 15.92 -9.69 10.54
N THR A 154 16.15 -10.41 11.67
CA THR A 154 16.16 -11.87 11.77
C THR A 154 14.83 -12.45 12.26
N GLY A 155 13.83 -11.60 12.57
CA GLY A 155 12.49 -12.02 12.96
C GLY A 155 12.25 -12.19 14.46
N GLU A 156 13.16 -11.73 15.32
CA GLU A 156 12.97 -11.74 16.77
C GLU A 156 12.12 -10.53 17.19
N TYR A 157 11.06 -10.77 17.98
CA TYR A 157 10.20 -9.70 18.50
C TYR A 157 10.97 -8.77 19.43
N LYS A 158 10.79 -7.46 19.26
CA LYS A 158 11.44 -6.41 20.08
C LYS A 158 10.43 -5.72 21.00
N HIS A 159 9.45 -5.05 20.44
CA HIS A 159 8.43 -4.29 21.18
C HIS A 159 7.24 -3.96 20.29
N SER A 160 6.23 -3.35 20.87
CA SER A 160 5.09 -2.82 20.14
C SER A 160 4.52 -1.57 20.80
N TRP A 161 3.78 -0.76 20.03
CA TRP A 161 3.03 0.39 20.55
C TRP A 161 1.70 0.55 19.84
N GLY A 162 0.88 1.47 20.35
CA GLY A 162 -0.47 1.71 19.88
C GLY A 162 -1.52 0.97 20.69
N SER A 163 -2.72 1.45 20.59
CA SER A 163 -3.93 0.86 21.18
C SER A 163 -5.16 1.40 20.43
N PRO A 164 -6.32 0.75 20.52
CA PRO A 164 -7.55 1.29 19.94
C PRO A 164 -7.91 2.67 20.49
N GLY A 165 -8.12 3.66 19.61
CA GLY A 165 -8.52 5.00 20.01
C GLY A 165 -8.19 6.07 18.98
N ILE A 166 -8.46 7.34 19.34
CA ILE A 166 -8.31 8.51 18.45
C ILE A 166 -7.25 9.50 18.93
N ASP A 167 -6.68 9.33 20.10
CA ASP A 167 -5.63 10.19 20.62
C ASP A 167 -4.29 9.96 19.88
N ALA A 168 -3.31 10.83 20.15
CA ALA A 168 -1.96 10.66 19.63
C ALA A 168 -1.36 9.32 20.11
N GLY A 169 -0.80 8.53 19.18
CA GLY A 169 -0.28 7.19 19.45
C GLY A 169 -1.32 6.08 19.54
N GLN A 170 -2.61 6.41 19.47
CA GLN A 170 -3.69 5.44 19.32
C GLN A 170 -4.10 5.30 17.84
N PHE A 171 -4.77 4.21 17.48
CA PHE A 171 -5.20 3.94 16.12
C PHE A 171 -6.61 3.33 16.07
N ILE A 172 -7.38 3.68 15.04
CA ILE A 172 -8.56 2.91 14.67
C ILE A 172 -8.16 1.80 13.69
N ARG A 173 -7.34 2.16 12.68
CA ARG A 173 -6.89 1.18 11.69
C ARG A 173 -5.55 1.60 11.07
N PRO A 174 -4.42 1.25 11.70
CA PRO A 174 -3.12 1.44 11.07
C PRO A 174 -3.06 0.53 9.83
N HIS A 175 -3.10 1.15 8.63
CA HIS A 175 -3.32 0.43 7.38
C HIS A 175 -2.07 0.28 6.53
N ASN A 176 -1.19 1.26 6.59
CA ASN A 176 0.09 1.23 5.91
C ASN A 176 1.17 1.83 6.80
N ILE A 177 2.42 1.44 6.58
CA ILE A 177 3.57 1.91 7.34
C ILE A 177 4.76 2.11 6.40
N ALA A 178 5.52 3.17 6.62
CA ALA A 178 6.77 3.45 5.92
C ALA A 178 7.80 4.01 6.91
N VAL A 179 9.07 3.92 6.57
CA VAL A 179 10.18 4.48 7.35
C VAL A 179 11.10 5.25 6.41
N ASP A 180 11.47 6.47 6.78
CA ASP A 180 12.40 7.30 6.00
C ASP A 180 13.88 7.05 6.38
N ASP A 181 14.79 7.66 5.61
CA ASP A 181 16.25 7.54 5.84
C ASP A 181 16.72 8.23 7.15
N ASN A 182 15.85 8.98 7.83
CA ASN A 182 16.09 9.57 9.14
C ASN A 182 15.47 8.75 10.28
N ASP A 183 15.03 7.52 9.99
CA ASP A 183 14.38 6.61 10.93
C ASP A 183 13.02 7.11 11.45
N THR A 184 12.37 8.06 10.77
CA THR A 184 11.00 8.45 11.10
C THR A 184 10.02 7.41 10.61
N VAL A 185 9.16 6.95 11.49
CA VAL A 185 8.12 5.96 11.18
C VAL A 185 6.80 6.67 10.89
N TYR A 186 6.29 6.49 9.67
CA TYR A 186 5.00 7.04 9.21
C TYR A 186 3.95 5.94 9.26
N VAL A 187 2.84 6.19 9.93
CA VAL A 187 1.72 5.23 10.05
C VAL A 187 0.45 5.87 9.52
N VAL A 188 -0.09 5.26 8.48
CA VAL A 188 -1.41 5.61 7.94
C VAL A 188 -2.48 5.07 8.87
N ASP A 189 -3.26 5.94 9.53
CA ASP A 189 -4.42 5.59 10.36
C ASP A 189 -5.70 5.91 9.58
N ARG A 190 -6.11 4.99 8.73
CA ARG A 190 -7.09 5.16 7.66
C ARG A 190 -8.42 5.73 8.14
N GLU A 191 -9.01 5.12 9.16
CA GLU A 191 -10.34 5.51 9.64
C GLU A 191 -10.30 6.73 10.58
N CYS A 192 -9.10 7.20 10.96
CA CYS A 192 -8.91 8.49 11.62
C CYS A 192 -8.54 9.60 10.65
N HIS A 193 -8.48 9.35 9.34
CA HIS A 193 -8.15 10.34 8.29
C HIS A 193 -6.84 11.08 8.57
N ARG A 194 -5.79 10.33 8.95
CA ARG A 194 -4.50 10.93 9.35
C ARG A 194 -3.31 10.03 9.03
N ILE A 195 -2.14 10.66 9.00
CA ILE A 195 -0.84 9.98 9.08
C ILE A 195 -0.19 10.42 10.38
N GLN A 196 0.22 9.49 11.23
CA GLN A 196 0.96 9.78 12.45
C GLN A 196 2.44 9.45 12.25
N LEU A 197 3.31 10.29 12.81
CA LEU A 197 4.77 10.16 12.75
C LEU A 197 5.32 9.82 14.13
N PHE A 198 6.24 8.86 14.16
CA PHE A 198 6.86 8.34 15.38
C PHE A 198 8.38 8.26 15.24
N ASP A 199 9.08 8.25 16.36
CA ASP A 199 10.45 7.80 16.41
C ASP A 199 10.54 6.25 16.38
N PRO A 200 11.74 5.66 16.25
CA PRO A 200 11.91 4.20 16.20
C PRO A 200 11.40 3.45 17.43
N GLN A 201 11.23 4.12 18.56
CA GLN A 201 10.73 3.55 19.81
C GLN A 201 9.20 3.64 19.93
N GLY A 202 8.54 4.29 18.97
CA GLY A 202 7.09 4.49 18.96
C GLY A 202 6.63 5.71 19.75
N ASN A 203 7.53 6.64 20.10
CA ASN A 203 7.13 7.92 20.68
C ASN A 203 6.54 8.81 19.60
N PHE A 204 5.36 9.37 19.87
CA PHE A 204 4.66 10.27 18.95
C PHE A 204 5.43 11.56 18.71
N ILE A 205 5.59 11.93 17.43
CA ILE A 205 6.24 13.19 17.01
C ILE A 205 5.19 14.21 16.57
N THR A 206 4.38 13.87 15.59
CA THR A 206 3.34 14.74 15.01
C THR A 206 2.31 13.93 14.22
N MET A 207 1.29 14.61 13.68
CA MET A 207 0.33 13.99 12.75
C MET A 207 -0.15 14.99 11.70
N TRP A 208 -0.56 14.46 10.55
CA TRP A 208 -1.18 15.21 9.45
C TRP A 208 -2.63 14.79 9.30
N ASN A 209 -3.56 15.75 9.28
CA ASN A 209 -5.01 15.53 9.25
C ASN A 209 -5.68 16.07 7.98
N ASN A 210 -4.90 16.61 7.02
CA ASN A 210 -5.40 17.19 5.78
C ASN A 210 -5.52 16.15 4.65
N ILE A 211 -5.90 14.95 5.01
CA ILE A 211 -5.97 13.78 4.15
C ILE A 211 -7.25 13.00 4.40
N HIS A 212 -7.85 12.43 3.36
CA HIS A 212 -9.09 11.67 3.49
C HIS A 212 -8.82 10.17 3.32
N ARG A 213 -9.18 9.37 4.32
CA ARG A 213 -9.02 7.91 4.32
C ARG A 213 -7.76 7.42 3.60
N PRO A 214 -6.56 7.84 4.05
CA PRO A 214 -5.32 7.39 3.45
C PRO A 214 -5.23 5.87 3.59
N ASP A 215 -4.87 5.18 2.51
CA ASP A 215 -4.89 3.72 2.47
C ASP A 215 -3.53 3.13 2.13
N ALA A 216 -2.92 3.62 1.07
CA ALA A 216 -1.58 3.28 0.62
C ALA A 216 -0.63 4.46 0.76
N MET A 217 0.65 4.17 0.99
CA MET A 217 1.67 5.21 1.10
C MET A 217 3.03 4.67 0.62
N VAL A 218 3.77 5.51 -0.11
CA VAL A 218 5.18 5.28 -0.44
C VAL A 218 5.98 6.57 -0.29
N LEU A 219 7.19 6.43 0.25
CA LEU A 219 8.21 7.46 0.27
C LEU A 219 9.02 7.40 -1.02
N TRP A 220 9.19 8.52 -1.70
CA TRP A 220 10.06 8.63 -2.85
C TRP A 220 10.72 10.01 -2.87
N GLN A 221 12.05 10.03 -2.81
CA GLN A 221 12.82 11.25 -2.57
C GLN A 221 12.27 12.02 -1.35
N ASP A 222 12.10 13.33 -1.42
CA ASP A 222 11.61 14.17 -0.34
C ASP A 222 10.08 14.29 -0.29
N HIS A 223 9.34 13.29 -0.79
CA HIS A 223 7.88 13.31 -0.90
C HIS A 223 7.23 12.01 -0.48
N ILE A 224 5.99 12.14 -0.03
CA ILE A 224 5.11 11.02 0.31
C ILE A 224 3.95 11.01 -0.67
N TYR A 225 3.76 9.87 -1.34
CA TYR A 225 2.67 9.60 -2.26
C TYR A 225 1.63 8.75 -1.55
N VAL A 226 0.38 9.16 -1.60
CA VAL A 226 -0.71 8.52 -0.85
C VAL A 226 -1.87 8.21 -1.77
N GLY A 227 -2.34 6.95 -1.73
CA GLY A 227 -3.64 6.56 -2.25
C GLY A 227 -4.72 6.82 -1.21
N GLU A 228 -5.75 7.58 -1.57
CA GLU A 228 -6.89 7.85 -0.71
C GLU A 228 -8.11 7.05 -1.18
N LEU A 229 -8.77 6.35 -0.25
CA LEU A 229 -10.02 5.64 -0.53
C LEU A 229 -11.21 6.59 -0.59
N ASN A 230 -12.28 6.10 -1.21
CA ASN A 230 -13.60 6.71 -1.16
C ASN A 230 -14.15 6.81 0.27
N GLY A 231 -15.07 7.73 0.47
CA GLY A 231 -15.87 7.81 1.67
C GLY A 231 -16.78 6.60 1.88
N MET A 232 -17.23 6.40 3.10
CA MET A 232 -18.27 5.44 3.44
C MET A 232 -19.63 6.11 3.28
N GLY A 233 -20.51 5.53 2.48
CA GLY A 233 -21.81 6.09 2.19
C GLY A 233 -22.58 6.50 3.44
N GLY A 234 -23.05 7.74 3.46
CA GLY A 234 -23.78 8.32 4.59
C GLY A 234 -22.93 8.73 5.80
N VAL A 235 -21.59 8.63 5.70
CA VAL A 235 -20.67 9.01 6.78
C VAL A 235 -19.71 10.12 6.33
N ASP A 236 -18.91 9.85 5.32
CA ASP A 236 -17.85 10.75 4.83
C ASP A 236 -17.74 10.75 3.28
N ASP A 237 -18.88 10.59 2.61
CA ASP A 237 -19.06 10.48 1.16
C ASP A 237 -19.32 11.83 0.46
N ALA A 238 -18.76 12.90 0.99
CA ALA A 238 -18.88 14.21 0.38
C ALA A 238 -18.26 14.23 -1.04
N PRO A 239 -18.86 14.95 -2.00
CA PRO A 239 -18.36 15.01 -3.38
C PRO A 239 -16.87 15.44 -3.45
N GLY A 240 -16.08 14.72 -4.25
CA GLY A 240 -14.66 15.00 -4.46
C GLY A 240 -13.74 14.52 -3.34
N LEU A 241 -14.24 13.74 -2.38
CA LEU A 241 -13.42 13.04 -1.39
C LEU A 241 -13.14 11.60 -1.82
N GLY A 242 -11.88 11.19 -1.71
CA GLY A 242 -11.42 9.84 -2.04
C GLY A 242 -11.20 9.58 -3.52
N HIS A 243 -10.94 8.34 -3.89
CA HIS A 243 -10.56 7.87 -5.23
C HIS A 243 -9.45 8.70 -5.88
N ARG A 244 -8.38 9.02 -5.13
CA ARG A 244 -7.38 9.97 -5.63
C ARG A 244 -5.98 9.66 -5.14
N VAL A 245 -5.01 10.26 -5.79
CA VAL A 245 -3.61 10.27 -5.36
C VAL A 245 -3.28 11.67 -4.84
N SER A 246 -2.67 11.73 -3.67
CA SER A 246 -2.17 12.97 -3.05
C SER A 246 -0.68 12.86 -2.78
N ILE A 247 0.05 13.95 -3.00
CA ILE A 247 1.50 14.03 -2.80
C ILE A 247 1.77 15.11 -1.75
N TYR A 248 2.58 14.77 -0.75
CA TYR A 248 2.95 15.66 0.35
C TYR A 248 4.46 15.79 0.42
N ASP A 249 4.95 16.95 0.87
CA ASP A 249 6.32 17.08 1.34
C ASP A 249 6.48 16.39 2.72
N LEU A 250 7.72 16.20 3.18
CA LEU A 250 8.00 15.57 4.49
C LEU A 250 7.57 16.44 5.70
N LYS A 251 7.03 17.65 5.47
CA LYS A 251 6.44 18.49 6.51
C LYS A 251 4.92 18.35 6.60
N GLY A 252 4.31 17.55 5.70
CA GLY A 252 2.87 17.34 5.63
C GLY A 252 2.12 18.39 4.82
N ASN A 253 2.80 19.23 4.05
CA ASN A 253 2.14 20.13 3.12
C ASN A 253 1.77 19.37 1.84
N MET A 254 0.50 19.46 1.44
CA MET A 254 0.05 18.88 0.18
C MET A 254 0.59 19.69 -0.99
N VAL A 255 1.39 19.07 -1.86
CA VAL A 255 2.00 19.72 -3.03
C VAL A 255 1.28 19.40 -4.33
N CYS A 256 0.61 18.24 -4.40
CA CYS A 256 -0.18 17.85 -5.58
C CYS A 256 -1.32 16.90 -5.16
N ARG A 257 -2.41 16.95 -5.90
CA ARG A 257 -3.53 16.00 -5.78
C ARG A 257 -4.18 15.85 -7.13
N PHE A 258 -4.50 14.61 -7.52
CA PHE A 258 -5.28 14.33 -8.73
C PHE A 258 -6.14 13.08 -8.55
N GLY A 259 -7.18 13.02 -9.35
CA GLY A 259 -8.21 11.99 -9.36
C GLY A 259 -9.53 12.64 -9.74
N ALA A 260 -10.35 11.96 -10.54
CA ALA A 260 -11.70 12.45 -10.86
C ALA A 260 -12.60 12.35 -9.63
N ALA A 261 -13.63 13.20 -9.57
CA ALA A 261 -14.64 13.16 -8.51
C ALA A 261 -15.48 11.87 -8.56
N GLU A 262 -15.66 11.32 -9.76
CA GLU A 262 -16.40 10.07 -9.99
C GLU A 262 -15.44 8.89 -10.05
N GLU A 263 -15.79 7.80 -9.36
CA GLU A 263 -15.04 6.54 -9.48
C GLU A 263 -15.17 5.96 -10.90
N GLY A 264 -14.15 5.20 -11.34
CA GLY A 264 -14.22 4.56 -12.64
C GLY A 264 -12.93 3.92 -13.11
N GLU A 265 -12.98 3.38 -14.33
CA GLU A 265 -11.86 2.68 -14.97
C GLU A 265 -11.18 3.54 -16.05
N GLY A 266 -11.63 4.76 -16.27
CA GLY A 266 -11.07 5.70 -17.26
C GLY A 266 -9.76 6.35 -16.79
N PRO A 267 -9.06 7.05 -17.69
CA PRO A 267 -7.90 7.84 -17.33
C PRO A 267 -8.24 8.87 -16.24
N GLY A 268 -7.39 8.99 -15.22
CA GLY A 268 -7.61 9.89 -14.08
C GLY A 268 -8.70 9.47 -13.10
N GLN A 269 -9.40 8.37 -13.36
CA GLN A 269 -10.37 7.80 -12.42
C GLN A 269 -9.75 6.67 -11.61
N PHE A 270 -10.22 6.50 -10.39
CA PHE A 270 -9.88 5.38 -9.49
C PHE A 270 -11.16 4.84 -8.86
N ILE A 271 -11.09 3.60 -8.36
CA ILE A 271 -12.15 2.95 -7.58
C ILE A 271 -11.74 2.86 -6.12
N ALA A 272 -10.59 2.26 -5.86
CA ALA A 272 -10.10 2.02 -4.51
C ALA A 272 -8.56 1.93 -4.49
N PRO A 273 -7.83 3.06 -4.57
CA PRO A 273 -6.37 3.08 -4.46
C PRO A 273 -5.91 2.44 -3.15
N HIS A 274 -5.23 1.29 -3.22
CA HIS A 274 -4.85 0.47 -2.07
C HIS A 274 -3.35 0.16 -2.02
N GLY A 275 -2.66 0.28 -3.14
CA GLY A 275 -1.21 0.20 -3.26
C GLY A 275 -0.68 1.34 -4.13
N ILE A 276 0.48 1.89 -3.78
CA ILE A 276 1.13 2.94 -4.57
C ILE A 276 2.64 2.74 -4.58
N ALA A 277 3.26 2.90 -5.74
CA ALA A 277 4.71 2.87 -5.91
C ALA A 277 5.17 3.93 -6.91
N VAL A 278 6.45 4.30 -6.81
CA VAL A 278 7.07 5.27 -7.71
C VAL A 278 8.39 4.69 -8.21
N ASP A 279 8.65 4.74 -9.52
CA ASP A 279 9.88 4.26 -10.12
C ASP A 279 11.00 5.31 -10.11
N SER A 280 12.20 4.94 -10.58
CA SER A 280 13.38 5.83 -10.61
C SER A 280 13.17 7.10 -11.46
N HIS A 281 12.22 7.07 -12.39
CA HIS A 281 11.85 8.18 -13.26
C HIS A 281 10.74 9.07 -12.68
N GLY A 282 10.15 8.67 -11.54
CA GLY A 282 9.04 9.35 -10.91
C GLY A 282 7.67 8.99 -11.50
N ASP A 283 7.56 7.92 -12.29
CA ASP A 283 6.27 7.40 -12.74
C ASP A 283 5.54 6.74 -11.55
N ILE A 284 4.24 6.96 -11.45
CA ILE A 284 3.41 6.42 -10.37
C ILE A 284 2.68 5.17 -10.84
N TYR A 285 2.66 4.15 -9.99
CA TYR A 285 1.83 2.95 -10.14
C TYR A 285 0.79 2.92 -9.02
N VAL A 286 -0.48 2.73 -9.39
CA VAL A 286 -1.59 2.66 -8.43
C VAL A 286 -2.27 1.31 -8.57
N ALA A 287 -2.24 0.53 -7.49
CA ALA A 287 -2.94 -0.74 -7.38
C ALA A 287 -4.25 -0.55 -6.60
N GLU A 288 -5.31 -1.26 -7.01
CA GLU A 288 -6.66 -1.03 -6.52
C GLU A 288 -7.35 -2.33 -6.10
N VAL A 289 -8.10 -2.31 -4.98
CA VAL A 289 -8.98 -3.40 -4.57
C VAL A 289 -10.38 -3.22 -5.18
N SER A 290 -10.39 -3.05 -6.49
CA SER A 290 -11.56 -2.66 -7.27
C SER A 290 -12.66 -3.71 -7.29
N TYR A 291 -12.32 -5.01 -7.26
CA TYR A 291 -13.30 -6.09 -7.20
C TYR A 291 -14.00 -6.13 -5.84
N THR A 292 -13.24 -6.06 -4.75
CA THR A 292 -13.80 -6.06 -3.39
C THR A 292 -14.72 -4.86 -3.13
N ILE A 293 -14.34 -3.68 -3.59
CA ILE A 293 -15.11 -2.45 -3.34
C ILE A 293 -16.29 -2.32 -4.30
N ARG A 294 -16.13 -2.70 -5.56
CA ARG A 294 -17.17 -2.47 -6.59
C ARG A 294 -17.52 -3.73 -7.39
N GLY A 295 -16.55 -4.41 -7.97
CA GLY A 295 -16.80 -5.42 -9.00
C GLY A 295 -17.67 -6.59 -8.55
N ARG A 296 -17.48 -7.09 -7.32
CA ARG A 296 -18.28 -8.18 -6.74
C ARG A 296 -19.74 -7.82 -6.46
N HIS A 297 -20.03 -6.52 -6.38
CA HIS A 297 -21.37 -5.98 -6.10
C HIS A 297 -22.13 -5.60 -7.39
N MET A 298 -21.51 -5.77 -8.55
CA MET A 298 -22.17 -5.58 -9.85
C MET A 298 -23.03 -6.78 -10.21
N ASP A 299 -23.98 -6.58 -11.12
CA ASP A 299 -24.84 -7.64 -11.63
C ASP A 299 -24.70 -7.74 -13.17
N PRO A 300 -24.05 -8.78 -13.71
CA PRO A 300 -23.25 -9.81 -13.01
C PRO A 300 -21.95 -9.23 -12.40
N PRO A 301 -21.38 -9.91 -11.38
CA PRO A 301 -20.07 -9.54 -10.87
C PRO A 301 -19.00 -9.59 -11.96
N ARG A 302 -18.10 -8.59 -12.01
CA ARG A 302 -17.01 -8.58 -12.97
C ARG A 302 -15.72 -8.00 -12.38
N GLU A 303 -14.60 -8.44 -12.93
CA GLU A 303 -13.30 -7.85 -12.70
C GLU A 303 -13.26 -6.42 -13.29
N LEU A 304 -12.62 -5.52 -12.56
CA LEU A 304 -12.43 -4.13 -12.94
C LEU A 304 -10.94 -3.82 -13.07
N ARG A 305 -10.59 -2.68 -13.68
CA ARG A 305 -9.20 -2.23 -13.70
C ARG A 305 -8.67 -2.13 -12.27
N SER A 306 -7.55 -2.80 -12.01
CA SER A 306 -6.96 -2.91 -10.67
C SER A 306 -5.51 -2.43 -10.61
N ILE A 307 -4.93 -2.02 -11.74
CA ILE A 307 -3.59 -1.44 -11.81
C ILE A 307 -3.54 -0.34 -12.86
N SER A 308 -2.87 0.75 -12.57
CA SER A 308 -2.66 1.84 -13.52
C SER A 308 -1.27 2.46 -13.35
N LYS A 309 -0.71 2.96 -14.46
CA LYS A 309 0.54 3.70 -14.49
C LYS A 309 0.29 5.14 -14.95
N TYR A 310 0.92 6.07 -14.27
CA TYR A 310 0.95 7.49 -14.60
C TYR A 310 2.40 7.90 -14.82
N ARG A 311 2.75 8.20 -16.09
CA ARG A 311 4.09 8.63 -16.46
C ARG A 311 4.30 10.10 -16.11
N ARG A 312 5.39 10.40 -15.40
CA ARG A 312 5.79 11.77 -15.12
C ARG A 312 6.18 12.49 -16.41
N VAL A 313 5.69 13.72 -16.60
CA VAL A 313 6.01 14.55 -17.74
C VAL A 313 6.73 15.81 -17.28
N SER A 314 7.78 16.15 -18.03
CA SER A 314 8.55 17.38 -17.77
C SER A 314 7.67 18.61 -17.97
N SER A 315 7.89 19.63 -17.16
CA SER A 315 7.28 20.94 -17.28
C SER A 315 7.67 21.65 -18.57
#